data_e49a4670e0737ccfe1ab5027acc067ae
#
_entry.id   e49a4670e0737ccfe1ab5027acc067ae
#
_cell.length_a   1.000
_cell.length_b   1.000
_cell.length_c   1.000
_cell.angle_alpha   90.00
_cell.angle_beta   90.00
_cell.angle_gamma   90.00
#
_symmetry.space_group_name_H-M   'P 1'
#
loop_
_entity.id
_entity.type
_entity.pdbx_description
1 polymer ?
#
loop_
_entity_poly.entity_id
_entity_poly.type
_entity_poly.pdbx_seq_one_letter_code
_entity_poly.pdbx_strand_id
1 'polypeptide(L)'
;MSDWQLERDLERSFRAAVETRERIATFVDRTPLLGADDGRRLLKLESLQRTGSFKVRGAASAITAATRPREIVAASTGNHGLAVAADAHTLGIPCRIFVPATAAGTKLARLRQARVELVSVDGDPLRAELAAREACDGRDGVLLIPPYNDRQVVLGQATLGLELLDDLGGDAPDALFAAVGGGGLIAGLALALRTRWPRCRIVGCVPAASPAMAEAVAAGAVLDSPLRPTLADATAGNIEDATITLPICAALVDEWQLIEETEIAAAMRSALLEHRQAIEGAAALALAASLRRHDGGRHLVVLGGGNVGAQTLRRITSSRRGPAELGDG
;
A
#
# COMPACT_ATOMS: atom_id res chain seq x y z
N MET A 1 -5.31 28.19 0.22
CA MET A 1 -3.95 27.65 0.02
C MET A 1 -4.02 26.22 0.53
N SER A 2 -3.92 25.24 -0.35
CA SER A 2 -3.95 23.84 0.07
C SER A 2 -2.71 23.55 0.92
N ASP A 3 -2.87 22.79 2.00
CA ASP A 3 -1.81 22.41 2.97
C ASP A 3 -0.62 21.65 2.35
N TRP A 4 -0.62 21.43 1.04
CA TRP A 4 0.34 20.62 0.29
C TRP A 4 1.48 21.41 -0.40
N GLN A 5 1.82 22.58 0.09
CA GLN A 5 3.15 23.14 -0.22
C GLN A 5 4.31 22.24 0.30
N LEU A 6 3.97 21.27 1.18
CA LEU A 6 4.91 20.25 1.63
C LEU A 6 5.45 19.33 0.53
N GLU A 7 4.68 19.11 -0.54
CA GLU A 7 5.05 18.25 -1.67
C GLU A 7 6.25 18.81 -2.43
N ARG A 8 6.40 20.13 -2.47
CA ARG A 8 7.50 20.83 -3.12
C ARG A 8 8.68 21.10 -2.19
N ASP A 9 8.47 20.98 -0.87
CA ASP A 9 9.53 21.10 0.14
C ASP A 9 9.90 19.71 0.67
N LEU A 10 10.72 19.00 -0.08
CA LEU A 10 11.17 17.65 0.25
C LEU A 10 11.87 17.57 1.61
N GLU A 11 12.67 18.58 1.99
CA GLU A 11 13.35 18.57 3.30
C GLU A 11 12.36 18.72 4.47
N ARG A 12 11.29 19.48 4.27
CA ARG A 12 10.23 19.61 5.29
C ARG A 12 9.46 18.31 5.44
N SER A 13 9.15 17.66 4.32
CA SER A 13 8.49 16.35 4.31
C SER A 13 9.36 15.27 4.96
N PHE A 14 10.65 15.28 4.69
CA PHE A 14 11.62 14.38 5.31
C PHE A 14 11.65 14.55 6.84
N ARG A 15 11.74 15.79 7.36
CA ARG A 15 11.70 16.05 8.80
C ARG A 15 10.39 15.58 9.44
N ALA A 16 9.26 15.86 8.80
CA ALA A 16 7.96 15.38 9.27
C ALA A 16 7.86 13.85 9.29
N ALA A 17 8.49 13.16 8.35
CA ALA A 17 8.58 11.70 8.37
C ALA A 17 9.45 11.19 9.53
N VAL A 18 10.56 11.89 9.87
CA VAL A 18 11.40 11.55 11.04
C VAL A 18 10.61 11.66 12.34
N GLU A 19 9.89 12.78 12.56
CA GLU A 19 9.02 12.96 13.72
C GLU A 19 7.91 11.90 13.77
N THR A 20 7.35 11.55 12.60
CA THR A 20 6.34 10.50 12.49
C THR A 20 6.92 9.14 12.88
N ARG A 21 8.13 8.78 12.42
CA ARG A 21 8.81 7.53 12.77
C ARG A 21 8.96 7.36 14.28
N GLU A 22 9.39 8.41 14.97
CA GLU A 22 9.51 8.40 16.43
C GLU A 22 8.15 8.16 17.10
N ARG A 23 7.11 8.86 16.63
CA ARG A 23 5.75 8.78 17.17
C ARG A 23 5.13 7.40 17.01
N ILE A 24 5.38 6.70 15.90
CA ILE A 24 4.79 5.39 15.62
C ILE A 24 5.71 4.20 15.96
N ALA A 25 6.86 4.42 16.54
CA ALA A 25 7.88 3.40 16.77
C ALA A 25 7.40 2.15 17.53
N THR A 26 6.40 2.29 18.41
CA THR A 26 5.80 1.17 19.15
C THR A 26 4.70 0.43 18.39
N PHE A 27 4.24 0.98 17.28
CA PHE A 27 3.14 0.45 16.46
C PHE A 27 3.63 -0.35 15.26
N VAL A 28 4.86 -0.17 14.83
CA VAL A 28 5.42 -0.77 13.64
C VAL A 28 6.70 -1.55 13.95
N ASP A 29 6.91 -2.62 13.21
CA ASP A 29 8.16 -3.35 13.29
C ASP A 29 9.12 -2.88 12.17
N ARG A 30 10.43 -2.86 12.46
CA ARG A 30 11.42 -2.73 11.40
C ARG A 30 11.45 -4.02 10.62
N THR A 31 11.04 -3.99 9.36
CA THR A 31 10.97 -5.19 8.53
C THR A 31 12.31 -5.53 7.89
N PRO A 32 12.59 -6.82 7.63
CA PRO A 32 13.84 -7.22 7.00
C PRO A 32 14.02 -6.65 5.59
N LEU A 33 15.28 -6.35 5.26
CA LEU A 33 15.75 -6.12 3.90
C LEU A 33 16.63 -7.32 3.52
N LEU A 34 16.21 -8.12 2.55
CA LEU A 34 16.91 -9.33 2.11
C LEU A 34 17.48 -9.15 0.71
N GLY A 35 18.71 -9.62 0.50
CA GLY A 35 19.26 -9.81 -0.83
C GLY A 35 18.61 -11.01 -1.52
N ALA A 36 18.22 -10.88 -2.78
CA ALA A 36 17.86 -12.02 -3.60
C ALA A 36 19.10 -12.77 -4.10
N ASP A 37 18.92 -14.04 -4.49
CA ASP A 37 20.02 -14.92 -4.90
C ASP A 37 20.80 -14.42 -6.13
N ASP A 38 20.18 -13.53 -6.93
CA ASP A 38 20.81 -12.89 -8.09
C ASP A 38 21.83 -11.78 -7.74
N GLY A 39 21.95 -11.43 -6.46
CA GLY A 39 22.83 -10.37 -5.97
C GLY A 39 22.47 -8.95 -6.41
N ARG A 40 21.38 -8.76 -7.14
CA ARG A 40 20.95 -7.47 -7.71
C ARG A 40 19.69 -6.94 -7.06
N ARG A 41 18.81 -7.82 -6.59
CA ARG A 41 17.54 -7.42 -5.99
C ARG A 41 17.64 -7.41 -4.47
N LEU A 42 17.12 -6.35 -3.89
CA LEU A 42 16.92 -6.19 -2.45
C LEU A 42 15.41 -6.18 -2.21
N LEU A 43 14.93 -7.06 -1.35
CA LEU A 43 13.51 -7.25 -1.04
C LEU A 43 13.21 -6.68 0.35
N LYS A 44 12.45 -5.59 0.41
CA LYS A 44 11.93 -5.02 1.68
C LYS A 44 10.62 -5.70 2.04
N LEU A 45 10.59 -6.44 3.15
CA LEU A 45 9.52 -7.38 3.49
C LEU A 45 8.43 -6.76 4.36
N GLU A 46 7.65 -5.81 3.83
CA GLU A 46 6.46 -5.27 4.53
C GLU A 46 5.34 -6.32 4.68
N SER A 47 5.43 -7.44 3.96
CA SER A 47 4.62 -8.64 4.19
C SER A 47 4.78 -9.25 5.59
N LEU A 48 5.87 -8.96 6.28
CA LEU A 48 6.16 -9.41 7.65
C LEU A 48 5.81 -8.38 8.73
N GLN A 49 5.18 -7.29 8.36
CA GLN A 49 4.66 -6.30 9.31
C GLN A 49 3.56 -6.91 10.19
N ARG A 50 3.32 -6.39 11.41
CA ARG A 50 2.36 -6.89 12.42
C ARG A 50 1.01 -7.29 11.87
N THR A 51 0.49 -6.52 10.91
CA THR A 51 -0.80 -6.76 10.27
C THR A 51 -0.68 -7.42 8.90
N GLY A 52 0.53 -7.89 8.56
CA GLY A 52 0.85 -8.51 7.27
C GLY A 52 0.96 -7.51 6.11
N SER A 53 1.06 -6.20 6.36
CA SER A 53 1.27 -5.21 5.31
C SER A 53 1.75 -3.85 5.85
N PHE A 54 2.32 -3.03 4.96
CA PHE A 54 2.77 -1.67 5.23
C PHE A 54 1.69 -0.72 5.79
N LYS A 55 0.41 -1.06 5.63
CA LYS A 55 -0.73 -0.19 5.97
C LYS A 55 -0.73 0.24 7.43
N VAL A 56 -0.18 -0.54 8.34
CA VAL A 56 -0.07 -0.21 9.75
C VAL A 56 0.72 1.10 9.98
N ARG A 57 1.70 1.41 9.16
CA ARG A 57 2.50 2.65 9.27
C ARG A 57 1.62 3.90 9.11
N GLY A 58 0.78 3.92 8.08
CA GLY A 58 -0.14 5.03 7.82
C GLY A 58 -1.27 5.11 8.84
N ALA A 59 -1.84 3.96 9.25
CA ALA A 59 -2.88 3.90 10.26
C ALA A 59 -2.35 4.44 11.60
N ALA A 60 -1.21 3.92 12.08
CA ALA A 60 -0.56 4.39 13.31
C ALA A 60 -0.26 5.90 13.25
N SER A 61 0.26 6.39 12.12
CA SER A 61 0.57 7.80 11.96
C SER A 61 -0.67 8.69 12.07
N ALA A 62 -1.77 8.33 11.40
CA ALA A 62 -3.00 9.09 11.44
C ALA A 62 -3.62 9.10 12.85
N ILE A 63 -3.68 7.94 13.52
CA ILE A 63 -4.27 7.83 14.86
C ILE A 63 -3.44 8.58 15.89
N THR A 64 -2.11 8.45 15.88
CA THR A 64 -1.23 9.07 16.87
C THR A 64 -1.04 10.57 16.66
N ALA A 65 -1.33 11.09 15.46
CA ALA A 65 -1.33 12.53 15.18
C ALA A 65 -2.63 13.22 15.64
N ALA A 66 -3.71 12.47 15.79
CA ALA A 66 -4.99 13.03 16.18
C ALA A 66 -5.05 13.34 17.69
N THR A 67 -5.71 14.44 18.02
CA THR A 67 -5.89 14.85 19.43
C THR A 67 -7.04 14.08 20.07
N ARG A 68 -6.71 13.00 20.79
CA ARG A 68 -7.63 12.20 21.63
C ARG A 68 -8.91 11.76 20.89
N PRO A 69 -8.83 11.00 19.80
CA PRO A 69 -10.01 10.49 19.14
C PRO A 69 -10.78 9.58 20.11
N ARG A 70 -12.10 9.74 20.16
CA ARG A 70 -13.00 8.91 20.98
C ARG A 70 -13.45 7.67 20.21
N GLU A 71 -13.40 7.75 18.91
CA GLU A 71 -13.80 6.68 17.99
C GLU A 71 -12.98 6.78 16.70
N ILE A 72 -12.65 5.64 16.15
CA ILE A 72 -11.94 5.52 14.86
C ILE A 72 -12.88 4.84 13.86
N VAL A 73 -12.91 5.37 12.64
CA VAL A 73 -13.72 4.84 11.54
C VAL A 73 -12.84 4.63 10.32
N ALA A 74 -13.04 3.51 9.62
CA ALA A 74 -12.45 3.27 8.30
C ALA A 74 -13.40 2.43 7.44
N ALA A 75 -13.18 2.45 6.13
CA ALA A 75 -13.85 1.56 5.20
C ALA A 75 -12.83 0.68 4.50
N SER A 76 -12.82 -0.62 4.76
CA SER A 76 -11.94 -1.57 4.08
C SER A 76 -12.20 -3.01 4.52
N THR A 77 -12.17 -3.95 3.58
CA THR A 77 -12.20 -5.39 3.86
C THR A 77 -10.80 -6.02 3.93
N GLY A 78 -9.75 -5.25 3.65
CA GLY A 78 -8.37 -5.75 3.46
C GLY A 78 -7.36 -5.15 4.43
N ASN A 79 -6.15 -4.96 3.93
CA ASN A 79 -4.96 -4.52 4.69
C ASN A 79 -5.17 -3.25 5.50
N HIS A 80 -5.90 -2.28 4.94
CA HIS A 80 -6.16 -1.01 5.62
C HIS A 80 -7.07 -1.21 6.84
N GLY A 81 -8.17 -1.94 6.70
CA GLY A 81 -9.06 -2.25 7.82
C GLY A 81 -8.34 -3.00 8.94
N LEU A 82 -7.49 -3.99 8.59
CA LEU A 82 -6.70 -4.74 9.57
C LEU A 82 -5.72 -3.84 10.32
N ALA A 83 -5.06 -2.92 9.61
CA ALA A 83 -4.11 -1.98 10.20
C ALA A 83 -4.80 -1.02 11.18
N VAL A 84 -5.89 -0.37 10.75
CA VAL A 84 -6.66 0.55 11.59
C VAL A 84 -7.21 -0.18 12.82
N ALA A 85 -7.75 -1.38 12.64
CA ALA A 85 -8.27 -2.20 13.74
C ALA A 85 -7.20 -2.54 14.78
N ALA A 86 -6.00 -2.95 14.35
CA ALA A 86 -4.89 -3.31 15.23
C ALA A 86 -4.39 -2.11 16.05
N ASP A 87 -4.21 -0.96 15.41
CA ASP A 87 -3.71 0.24 16.08
C ASP A 87 -4.75 0.84 17.04
N ALA A 88 -6.04 0.85 16.63
CA ALA A 88 -7.14 1.25 17.51
C ALA A 88 -7.23 0.36 18.75
N HIS A 89 -7.11 -0.97 18.57
CA HIS A 89 -7.10 -1.92 19.66
C HIS A 89 -5.93 -1.69 20.63
N THR A 90 -4.73 -1.44 20.11
CA THR A 90 -3.54 -1.16 20.91
C THR A 90 -3.72 0.07 21.81
N LEU A 91 -4.47 1.07 21.32
CA LEU A 91 -4.76 2.30 22.06
C LEU A 91 -6.03 2.23 22.91
N GLY A 92 -6.79 1.14 22.83
CA GLY A 92 -8.07 0.99 23.54
C GLY A 92 -9.16 1.93 23.03
N ILE A 93 -9.08 2.37 21.76
CA ILE A 93 -10.05 3.29 21.15
C ILE A 93 -11.10 2.48 20.40
N PRO A 94 -12.41 2.72 20.62
CA PRO A 94 -13.48 2.11 19.84
C PRO A 94 -13.26 2.29 18.34
N CYS A 95 -13.47 1.22 17.56
CA CYS A 95 -13.22 1.24 16.11
C CYS A 95 -14.36 0.58 15.35
N ARG A 96 -14.88 1.28 14.34
CA ARG A 96 -15.85 0.75 13.37
C ARG A 96 -15.24 0.65 11.99
N ILE A 97 -15.35 -0.54 11.40
CA ILE A 97 -14.90 -0.79 10.03
C ILE A 97 -16.12 -1.05 9.14
N PHE A 98 -16.34 -0.15 8.20
CA PHE A 98 -17.41 -0.24 7.21
C PHE A 98 -16.98 -1.18 6.09
N VAL A 99 -17.85 -2.12 5.76
CA VAL A 99 -17.58 -3.17 4.76
C VAL A 99 -18.82 -3.37 3.87
N PRO A 100 -18.66 -3.63 2.56
CA PRO A 100 -19.80 -4.00 1.74
C PRO A 100 -20.40 -5.34 2.19
N ALA A 101 -21.72 -5.44 2.15
CA ALA A 101 -22.44 -6.68 2.51
C ALA A 101 -22.02 -7.88 1.63
N THR A 102 -21.55 -7.61 0.42
CA THR A 102 -21.04 -8.60 -0.54
C THR A 102 -19.61 -9.06 -0.28
N ALA A 103 -18.95 -8.54 0.78
CA ALA A 103 -17.56 -8.87 1.07
C ALA A 103 -17.36 -10.35 1.36
N ALA A 104 -16.29 -10.92 0.79
CA ALA A 104 -15.97 -12.33 0.97
C ALA A 104 -15.79 -12.70 2.46
N GLY A 105 -16.42 -13.80 2.88
CA GLY A 105 -16.40 -14.25 4.28
C GLY A 105 -15.00 -14.46 4.84
N THR A 106 -14.04 -14.87 4.02
CA THR A 106 -12.62 -15.02 4.40
C THR A 106 -11.94 -13.70 4.77
N LYS A 107 -12.26 -12.59 4.07
CA LYS A 107 -11.78 -11.25 4.40
C LYS A 107 -12.41 -10.76 5.72
N LEU A 108 -13.72 -10.93 5.86
CA LEU A 108 -14.44 -10.56 7.09
C LEU A 108 -14.01 -11.37 8.32
N ALA A 109 -13.64 -12.64 8.16
CA ALA A 109 -13.18 -13.47 9.27
C ALA A 109 -11.92 -12.89 9.95
N ARG A 110 -10.99 -12.35 9.20
CA ARG A 110 -9.80 -11.68 9.74
C ARG A 110 -10.15 -10.42 10.52
N LEU A 111 -11.04 -9.58 9.99
CA LEU A 111 -11.49 -8.36 10.69
C LEU A 111 -12.27 -8.70 11.97
N ARG A 112 -13.10 -9.76 11.97
CA ARG A 112 -13.79 -10.22 13.18
C ARG A 112 -12.84 -10.63 14.30
N GLN A 113 -11.68 -11.21 13.95
CA GLN A 113 -10.64 -11.56 14.93
C GLN A 113 -9.98 -10.32 15.55
N ALA A 114 -10.00 -9.18 14.87
CA ALA A 114 -9.41 -7.92 15.33
C ALA A 114 -10.24 -7.18 16.40
N ARG A 115 -11.39 -7.75 16.84
CA ARG A 115 -12.26 -7.20 17.90
C ARG A 115 -12.76 -5.77 17.64
N VAL A 116 -13.14 -5.50 16.40
CA VAL A 116 -13.74 -4.22 15.99
C VAL A 116 -15.21 -4.42 15.63
N GLU A 117 -15.97 -3.35 15.67
CA GLU A 117 -17.34 -3.34 15.15
C GLU A 117 -17.31 -3.33 13.62
N LEU A 118 -17.92 -4.33 12.99
CA LEU A 118 -18.10 -4.36 11.55
C LEU A 118 -19.48 -3.83 11.19
N VAL A 119 -19.50 -2.74 10.42
CA VAL A 119 -20.73 -2.15 9.90
C VAL A 119 -20.92 -2.63 8.46
N SER A 120 -21.89 -3.51 8.25
CA SER A 120 -22.22 -4.03 6.92
C SER A 120 -23.08 -2.99 6.18
N VAL A 121 -22.67 -2.63 4.96
CA VAL A 121 -23.34 -1.65 4.11
C VAL A 121 -23.79 -2.33 2.81
N ASP A 122 -25.05 -2.13 2.43
CA ASP A 122 -25.56 -2.64 1.16
C ASP A 122 -24.91 -1.88 -0.01
N GLY A 123 -24.40 -2.63 -0.98
CA GLY A 123 -23.75 -2.10 -2.16
C GLY A 123 -22.27 -2.51 -2.29
N ASP A 124 -21.52 -1.71 -3.00
CA ASP A 124 -20.11 -1.90 -3.35
C ASP A 124 -19.15 -1.24 -2.33
N PRO A 125 -17.83 -1.37 -2.50
CA PRO A 125 -16.85 -0.71 -1.61
C PRO A 125 -16.98 0.81 -1.53
N LEU A 126 -17.41 1.48 -2.60
CA LEU A 126 -17.62 2.94 -2.61
C LEU A 126 -18.76 3.32 -1.65
N ARG A 127 -19.86 2.55 -1.63
CA ARG A 127 -20.98 2.78 -0.69
C ARG A 127 -20.54 2.63 0.75
N ALA A 128 -19.69 1.64 1.05
CA ALA A 128 -19.14 1.47 2.39
C ALA A 128 -18.23 2.65 2.79
N GLU A 129 -17.47 3.20 1.85
CA GLU A 129 -16.63 4.39 2.10
C GLU A 129 -17.47 5.64 2.36
N LEU A 130 -18.50 5.89 1.53
CA LEU A 130 -19.41 7.02 1.73
C LEU A 130 -20.12 6.93 3.09
N ALA A 131 -20.62 5.75 3.47
CA ALA A 131 -21.24 5.53 4.77
C ALA A 131 -20.25 5.76 5.94
N ALA A 132 -18.98 5.40 5.78
CA ALA A 132 -17.95 5.69 6.77
C ALA A 132 -17.71 7.20 6.92
N ARG A 133 -17.71 7.97 5.82
CA ARG A 133 -17.60 9.44 5.82
C ARG A 133 -18.82 10.07 6.51
N GLU A 134 -20.02 9.68 6.11
CA GLU A 134 -21.28 10.14 6.73
C GLU A 134 -21.32 9.86 8.24
N ALA A 135 -20.81 8.72 8.66
CA ALA A 135 -20.74 8.35 10.07
C ALA A 135 -19.79 9.24 10.91
N CYS A 136 -18.95 10.03 10.27
CA CYS A 136 -18.02 10.97 10.91
C CYS A 136 -18.53 12.41 10.86
N ASP A 137 -19.41 12.74 9.92
CA ASP A 137 -19.87 14.11 9.70
C ASP A 137 -20.53 14.70 10.94
N GLY A 138 -20.07 15.91 11.33
CA GLY A 138 -20.61 16.65 12.46
C GLY A 138 -20.38 16.00 13.84
N ARG A 139 -19.55 14.95 13.96
CA ARG A 139 -19.29 14.23 15.20
C ARG A 139 -17.90 14.55 15.76
N ASP A 140 -17.84 15.33 16.80
CA ASP A 140 -16.60 15.66 17.50
C ASP A 140 -15.92 14.40 18.06
N GLY A 141 -14.60 14.29 17.80
CA GLY A 141 -13.78 13.20 18.31
C GLY A 141 -13.92 11.88 17.55
N VAL A 142 -14.64 11.83 16.43
CA VAL A 142 -14.64 10.70 15.49
C VAL A 142 -13.59 10.94 14.42
N LEU A 143 -12.66 10.00 14.27
CA LEU A 143 -11.57 10.08 13.32
C LEU A 143 -11.79 9.11 12.16
N LEU A 144 -12.02 9.63 10.95
CA LEU A 144 -11.96 8.84 9.73
C LEU A 144 -10.50 8.66 9.30
N ILE A 145 -10.10 7.43 9.02
CA ILE A 145 -8.77 7.13 8.46
C ILE A 145 -8.94 6.60 7.04
N PRO A 146 -8.64 7.40 6.01
CA PRO A 146 -8.68 6.94 4.64
C PRO A 146 -7.45 6.07 4.30
N PRO A 147 -7.53 5.20 3.27
CA PRO A 147 -6.47 4.24 2.98
C PRO A 147 -5.19 4.86 2.37
N TYR A 148 -5.24 6.10 1.87
CA TYR A 148 -4.11 6.79 1.22
C TYR A 148 -4.26 8.32 1.17
N ASN A 149 -5.50 8.85 1.02
CA ASN A 149 -5.76 10.26 0.77
C ASN A 149 -5.78 11.06 2.09
N ASP A 150 -4.69 11.01 2.81
CA ASP A 150 -4.47 11.72 4.05
C ASP A 150 -2.97 11.97 4.27
N ARG A 151 -2.63 13.18 4.72
CA ARG A 151 -1.24 13.60 4.94
C ARG A 151 -0.52 12.72 5.96
N GLN A 152 -1.18 12.40 7.08
CA GLN A 152 -0.56 11.58 8.13
C GLN A 152 -0.37 10.14 7.65
N VAL A 153 -1.31 9.62 6.85
CA VAL A 153 -1.17 8.31 6.23
C VAL A 153 0.05 8.29 5.31
N VAL A 154 0.23 9.29 4.43
CA VAL A 154 1.40 9.38 3.54
C VAL A 154 2.70 9.52 4.33
N LEU A 155 2.74 10.34 5.40
CA LEU A 155 3.91 10.47 6.28
C LEU A 155 4.22 9.16 7.02
N GLY A 156 3.20 8.41 7.43
CA GLY A 156 3.39 7.06 7.97
C GLY A 156 4.09 6.14 6.99
N GLN A 157 3.69 6.15 5.70
CA GLN A 157 4.36 5.36 4.67
C GLN A 157 5.79 5.86 4.38
N ALA A 158 6.05 7.15 4.54
CA ALA A 158 7.39 7.72 4.37
C ALA A 158 8.41 7.15 5.38
N THR A 159 7.94 6.67 6.55
CA THR A 159 8.82 6.04 7.55
C THR A 159 9.51 4.78 7.03
N LEU A 160 8.90 4.08 6.06
CA LEU A 160 9.53 2.96 5.36
C LEU A 160 10.75 3.42 4.56
N GLY A 161 10.65 4.58 3.90
CA GLY A 161 11.79 5.18 3.20
C GLY A 161 12.94 5.52 4.14
N LEU A 162 12.66 5.99 5.36
CA LEU A 162 13.69 6.23 6.38
C LEU A 162 14.39 4.94 6.82
N GLU A 163 13.65 3.83 6.97
CA GLU A 163 14.28 2.52 7.25
C GLU A 163 15.21 2.08 6.13
N LEU A 164 14.82 2.29 4.87
CA LEU A 164 15.63 1.96 3.70
C LEU A 164 16.93 2.79 3.66
N LEU A 165 16.85 4.07 4.02
CA LEU A 165 18.02 4.93 4.18
C LEU A 165 18.96 4.45 5.29
N ASP A 166 18.40 3.99 6.42
CA ASP A 166 19.17 3.43 7.52
C ASP A 166 19.81 2.07 7.15
N ASP A 167 19.08 1.22 6.37
CA ASP A 167 19.54 -0.09 5.94
C ASP A 167 20.69 -0.01 4.91
N LEU A 168 20.64 0.97 4.00
CA LEU A 168 21.55 1.09 2.86
C LEU A 168 22.51 2.29 2.95
N GLY A 169 22.26 3.25 3.83
CA GLY A 169 23.08 4.46 3.97
C GLY A 169 23.22 5.25 2.67
N GLY A 170 24.46 5.52 2.29
CA GLY A 170 24.77 6.22 1.03
C GLY A 170 24.75 5.33 -0.22
N ASP A 171 24.55 4.02 -0.07
CA ASP A 171 24.58 3.04 -1.14
C ASP A 171 23.21 2.89 -1.81
N ALA A 172 22.80 3.93 -2.55
CA ALA A 172 21.50 4.01 -3.20
C ALA A 172 21.34 2.94 -4.29
N PRO A 173 20.17 2.27 -4.40
CA PRO A 173 19.86 1.41 -5.54
C PRO A 173 19.64 2.26 -6.82
N ASP A 174 19.76 1.64 -7.99
CA ASP A 174 19.49 2.32 -9.27
C ASP A 174 17.99 2.56 -9.44
N ALA A 175 17.15 1.67 -8.94
CA ALA A 175 15.70 1.82 -8.99
C ALA A 175 14.99 1.21 -7.77
N LEU A 176 13.89 1.84 -7.35
CA LEU A 176 12.95 1.35 -6.36
C LEU A 176 11.63 1.02 -7.05
N PHE A 177 11.10 -0.17 -6.78
CA PHE A 177 9.82 -0.65 -7.30
C PHE A 177 8.79 -0.75 -6.17
N ALA A 178 7.64 -0.11 -6.34
CA ALA A 178 6.55 -0.18 -5.38
C ALA A 178 5.20 -0.30 -6.07
N ALA A 179 4.32 -1.13 -5.51
CA ALA A 179 2.95 -1.27 -5.95
C ALA A 179 2.14 0.01 -5.69
N VAL A 180 1.26 0.36 -6.64
CA VAL A 180 0.45 1.56 -6.56
C VAL A 180 -1.03 1.24 -6.79
N GLY A 181 -1.86 1.55 -5.79
CA GLY A 181 -3.29 1.76 -5.92
C GLY A 181 -3.56 3.27 -5.82
N GLY A 182 -4.06 3.74 -4.69
CA GLY A 182 -4.26 5.17 -4.42
C GLY A 182 -3.00 6.00 -4.15
N GLY A 183 -1.79 5.47 -4.35
CA GLY A 183 -0.54 6.23 -4.34
C GLY A 183 0.12 6.48 -2.98
N GLY A 184 -0.54 6.18 -1.85
CA GLY A 184 -0.01 6.55 -0.52
C GLY A 184 1.38 6.00 -0.19
N LEU A 185 1.65 4.72 -0.56
CA LEU A 185 2.96 4.10 -0.32
C LEU A 185 4.06 4.78 -1.13
N ILE A 186 3.88 4.86 -2.46
CA ILE A 186 4.93 5.38 -3.34
C ILE A 186 5.16 6.88 -3.11
N ALA A 187 4.11 7.65 -2.81
CA ALA A 187 4.21 9.05 -2.43
C ALA A 187 5.06 9.22 -1.16
N GLY A 188 4.78 8.43 -0.11
CA GLY A 188 5.57 8.46 1.12
C GLY A 188 7.03 8.09 0.89
N LEU A 189 7.30 7.00 0.15
CA LEU A 189 8.65 6.60 -0.23
C LEU A 189 9.38 7.69 -1.00
N ALA A 190 8.72 8.29 -2.00
CA ALA A 190 9.32 9.36 -2.80
C ALA A 190 9.68 10.59 -1.95
N LEU A 191 8.79 11.04 -1.07
CA LEU A 191 9.05 12.16 -0.16
C LEU A 191 10.24 11.91 0.77
N ALA A 192 10.43 10.68 1.23
CA ALA A 192 11.56 10.34 2.10
C ALA A 192 12.88 10.17 1.33
N LEU A 193 12.84 9.59 0.13
CA LEU A 193 14.05 9.15 -0.56
C LEU A 193 14.66 10.22 -1.47
N ARG A 194 13.86 11.11 -2.08
CA ARG A 194 14.35 12.09 -3.05
C ARG A 194 15.43 13.02 -2.51
N THR A 195 15.38 13.35 -1.23
CA THR A 195 16.41 14.22 -0.59
C THR A 195 17.75 13.53 -0.44
N ARG A 196 17.79 12.22 -0.36
CA ARG A 196 19.00 11.43 -0.06
C ARG A 196 19.47 10.59 -1.23
N TRP A 197 18.55 10.11 -2.05
CA TRP A 197 18.79 9.32 -3.26
C TRP A 197 18.20 9.95 -4.51
N PRO A 198 18.67 11.16 -4.90
CA PRO A 198 18.07 11.92 -6.01
C PRO A 198 18.17 11.21 -7.37
N ARG A 199 19.11 10.25 -7.51
CA ARG A 199 19.32 9.50 -8.76
C ARG A 199 18.61 8.14 -8.77
N CYS A 200 18.12 7.65 -7.63
CA CYS A 200 17.35 6.41 -7.57
C CYS A 200 16.02 6.59 -8.31
N ARG A 201 15.77 5.81 -9.35
CA ARG A 201 14.50 5.87 -10.10
C ARG A 201 13.39 5.26 -9.25
N ILE A 202 12.28 5.97 -9.11
CA ILE A 202 11.08 5.51 -8.41
C ILE A 202 10.10 5.01 -9.46
N VAL A 203 9.82 3.71 -9.43
CA VAL A 203 9.00 3.00 -10.41
C VAL A 203 7.67 2.61 -9.77
N GLY A 204 6.57 3.18 -10.26
CA GLY A 204 5.22 2.84 -9.87
C GLY A 204 4.72 1.61 -10.63
N CYS A 205 4.29 0.57 -9.91
CA CYS A 205 3.83 -0.68 -10.49
C CYS A 205 2.33 -0.84 -10.27
N VAL A 206 1.55 -0.91 -11.35
CA VAL A 206 0.09 -1.04 -11.34
C VAL A 206 -0.34 -2.29 -12.11
N PRO A 207 -1.47 -2.93 -11.75
CA PRO A 207 -2.02 -3.99 -12.58
C PRO A 207 -2.56 -3.40 -13.89
N ALA A 208 -2.30 -4.03 -15.01
CA ALA A 208 -2.85 -3.63 -16.31
C ALA A 208 -4.40 -3.68 -16.33
N ALA A 209 -4.98 -4.47 -15.44
CA ALA A 209 -6.43 -4.58 -15.25
C ALA A 209 -7.07 -3.40 -14.49
N SER A 210 -6.26 -2.58 -13.77
CA SER A 210 -6.74 -1.44 -12.97
C SER A 210 -5.62 -0.40 -12.80
N PRO A 211 -5.23 0.35 -13.86
CA PRO A 211 -4.07 1.24 -13.87
C PRO A 211 -4.38 2.69 -13.46
N ALA A 212 -5.45 2.93 -12.68
CA ALA A 212 -6.06 4.24 -12.43
C ALA A 212 -5.07 5.37 -12.10
N MET A 213 -4.08 5.14 -11.21
CA MET A 213 -3.10 6.18 -10.86
C MET A 213 -2.15 6.48 -12.02
N ALA A 214 -1.70 5.46 -12.76
CA ALA A 214 -0.81 5.68 -13.91
C ALA A 214 -1.51 6.46 -15.03
N GLU A 215 -2.78 6.15 -15.30
CA GLU A 215 -3.61 6.88 -16.28
C GLU A 215 -3.88 8.31 -15.82
N ALA A 216 -4.18 8.51 -14.52
CA ALA A 216 -4.41 9.84 -13.97
C ALA A 216 -3.16 10.74 -14.03
N VAL A 217 -1.97 10.18 -13.76
CA VAL A 217 -0.70 10.90 -13.90
C VAL A 217 -0.45 11.27 -15.37
N ALA A 218 -0.68 10.36 -16.30
CA ALA A 218 -0.51 10.60 -17.73
C ALA A 218 -1.48 11.66 -18.27
N ALA A 219 -2.72 11.69 -17.75
CA ALA A 219 -3.74 12.64 -18.13
C ALA A 219 -3.64 13.99 -17.39
N GLY A 220 -2.93 14.04 -16.27
CA GLY A 220 -2.91 15.20 -15.37
C GLY A 220 -4.23 15.41 -14.60
N ALA A 221 -5.12 14.43 -14.57
CA ALA A 221 -6.42 14.49 -13.92
C ALA A 221 -6.92 13.10 -13.54
N VAL A 222 -7.78 13.00 -12.53
CA VAL A 222 -8.45 11.75 -12.17
C VAL A 222 -9.39 11.33 -13.30
N LEU A 223 -9.33 10.07 -13.67
CA LEU A 223 -10.17 9.46 -14.70
C LEU A 223 -11.00 8.33 -14.08
N ASP A 224 -12.17 8.11 -14.63
CA ASP A 224 -12.95 6.89 -14.36
C ASP A 224 -12.42 5.77 -15.27
N SER A 225 -11.44 5.05 -14.74
CA SER A 225 -10.76 3.97 -15.46
C SER A 225 -11.59 2.68 -15.41
N PRO A 226 -11.70 1.93 -16.50
CA PRO A 226 -12.38 0.64 -16.50
C PRO A 226 -11.64 -0.34 -15.61
N LEU A 227 -12.38 -0.96 -14.68
CA LEU A 227 -11.83 -1.93 -13.72
C LEU A 227 -12.13 -3.35 -14.19
N ARG A 228 -11.09 -4.20 -14.20
CA ARG A 228 -11.21 -5.63 -14.44
C ARG A 228 -10.69 -6.41 -13.22
N PRO A 229 -11.16 -7.64 -13.01
CA PRO A 229 -10.63 -8.50 -11.94
C PRO A 229 -9.12 -8.66 -12.03
N THR A 230 -8.45 -8.64 -10.85
CA THR A 230 -7.00 -8.79 -10.75
C THR A 230 -6.60 -9.54 -9.50
N LEU A 231 -5.48 -10.29 -9.56
CA LEU A 231 -4.81 -10.86 -8.39
C LEU A 231 -4.29 -9.77 -7.43
N ALA A 232 -4.03 -8.58 -7.96
CA ALA A 232 -3.58 -7.42 -7.18
C ALA A 232 -4.76 -6.61 -6.58
N ASP A 233 -5.76 -7.29 -6.06
CA ASP A 233 -7.02 -6.74 -5.56
C ASP A 233 -6.87 -5.62 -4.52
N ALA A 234 -5.78 -5.60 -3.75
CA ALA A 234 -5.50 -4.53 -2.78
C ALA A 234 -5.09 -3.19 -3.43
N THR A 235 -4.78 -3.18 -4.73
CA THR A 235 -4.48 -1.96 -5.51
C THR A 235 -5.57 -1.62 -6.51
N ALA A 236 -6.56 -2.50 -6.69
CA ALA A 236 -7.64 -2.31 -7.65
C ALA A 236 -8.64 -1.26 -7.15
N GLY A 237 -9.10 -0.42 -8.07
CA GLY A 237 -10.08 0.63 -7.81
C GLY A 237 -9.70 1.94 -8.46
N ASN A 238 -10.69 2.80 -8.64
CA ASN A 238 -10.47 4.19 -9.03
C ASN A 238 -9.92 4.98 -7.84
N ILE A 239 -9.29 6.12 -8.13
CA ILE A 239 -8.78 7.04 -7.12
C ILE A 239 -9.78 8.15 -6.86
N GLU A 240 -9.73 8.73 -5.66
CA GLU A 240 -10.63 9.82 -5.28
C GLU A 240 -10.33 11.10 -6.08
N ASP A 241 -11.38 11.84 -6.41
CA ASP A 241 -11.24 13.21 -6.88
C ASP A 241 -10.47 14.05 -5.84
N ALA A 242 -9.67 14.99 -6.29
CA ALA A 242 -8.84 15.83 -5.44
C ALA A 242 -7.92 15.05 -4.48
N THR A 243 -7.47 13.84 -4.87
CA THR A 243 -6.52 13.10 -4.07
C THR A 243 -5.18 13.83 -3.96
N ILE A 244 -4.65 13.88 -2.73
CA ILE A 244 -3.36 14.52 -2.45
C ILE A 244 -2.16 13.74 -3.02
N THR A 245 -2.34 12.46 -3.31
CA THR A 245 -1.26 11.60 -3.82
C THR A 245 -0.99 11.78 -5.31
N LEU A 246 -1.98 12.20 -6.11
CA LEU A 246 -1.80 12.40 -7.55
C LEU A 246 -0.71 13.43 -7.88
N PRO A 247 -0.71 14.66 -7.35
CA PRO A 247 0.35 15.62 -7.65
C PRO A 247 1.73 15.15 -7.14
N ILE A 248 1.81 14.42 -6.02
CA ILE A 248 3.06 13.85 -5.53
C ILE A 248 3.58 12.78 -6.51
N CYS A 249 2.71 11.86 -6.92
CA CYS A 249 3.06 10.82 -7.88
C CYS A 249 3.49 11.41 -9.23
N ALA A 250 2.78 12.41 -9.73
CA ALA A 250 3.12 13.10 -10.98
C ALA A 250 4.47 13.80 -10.92
N ALA A 251 4.85 14.33 -9.75
CA ALA A 251 6.12 15.08 -9.59
C ALA A 251 7.32 14.18 -9.27
N LEU A 252 7.12 13.04 -8.60
CA LEU A 252 8.21 12.29 -7.97
C LEU A 252 8.35 10.84 -8.44
N VAL A 253 7.38 10.27 -9.16
CA VAL A 253 7.49 8.94 -9.77
C VAL A 253 8.05 9.09 -11.17
N ASP A 254 9.18 8.41 -11.45
CA ASP A 254 9.89 8.56 -12.71
C ASP A 254 9.35 7.68 -13.83
N GLU A 255 8.75 6.55 -13.47
CA GLU A 255 8.36 5.52 -14.44
C GLU A 255 7.14 4.74 -13.94
N TRP A 256 6.27 4.33 -14.86
CA TRP A 256 5.10 3.50 -14.59
C TRP A 256 5.19 2.17 -15.33
N GLN A 257 4.94 1.09 -14.61
CA GLN A 257 4.93 -0.27 -15.17
C GLN A 257 3.54 -0.89 -14.99
N LEU A 258 2.91 -1.22 -16.12
CA LEU A 258 1.66 -1.97 -16.17
C LEU A 258 1.99 -3.46 -16.20
N ILE A 259 1.45 -4.22 -15.25
CA ILE A 259 1.79 -5.63 -15.03
C ILE A 259 0.58 -6.49 -15.34
N GLU A 260 0.78 -7.47 -16.23
CA GLU A 260 -0.27 -8.41 -16.62
C GLU A 260 -0.51 -9.48 -15.53
N GLU A 261 -1.73 -10.04 -15.48
CA GLU A 261 -2.13 -11.06 -14.49
C GLU A 261 -1.19 -12.26 -14.44
N THR A 262 -0.69 -12.65 -15.61
CA THR A 262 0.25 -13.76 -15.76
C THR A 262 1.60 -13.49 -15.11
N GLU A 263 2.06 -12.23 -15.17
CA GLU A 263 3.31 -11.80 -14.55
C GLU A 263 3.13 -11.65 -13.03
N ILE A 264 1.95 -11.16 -12.58
CA ILE A 264 1.61 -11.12 -11.16
C ILE A 264 1.65 -12.54 -10.57
N ALA A 265 0.98 -13.50 -11.22
CA ALA A 265 0.96 -14.89 -10.78
C ALA A 265 2.37 -15.53 -10.78
N ALA A 266 3.18 -15.25 -11.81
CA ALA A 266 4.56 -15.72 -11.88
C ALA A 266 5.44 -15.13 -10.76
N ALA A 267 5.32 -13.84 -10.48
CA ALA A 267 6.05 -13.18 -9.41
C ALA A 267 5.63 -13.67 -8.02
N MET A 268 4.34 -13.90 -7.78
CA MET A 268 3.86 -14.53 -6.53
C MET A 268 4.48 -15.92 -6.34
N ARG A 269 4.55 -16.70 -7.42
CA ARG A 269 5.16 -18.04 -7.40
C ARG A 269 6.66 -17.98 -7.16
N SER A 270 7.38 -17.10 -7.82
CA SER A 270 8.83 -16.87 -7.62
C SER A 270 9.10 -16.44 -6.17
N ALA A 271 8.35 -15.47 -5.63
CA ALA A 271 8.47 -15.06 -4.23
C ALA A 271 8.34 -16.25 -3.27
N LEU A 272 7.37 -17.13 -3.51
CA LEU A 272 7.13 -18.29 -2.64
C LEU A 272 8.23 -19.35 -2.77
N LEU A 273 8.60 -19.74 -4.00
CA LEU A 273 9.47 -20.89 -4.25
C LEU A 273 10.96 -20.55 -4.15
N GLU A 274 11.36 -19.38 -4.60
CA GLU A 274 12.75 -18.96 -4.66
C GLU A 274 13.15 -18.15 -3.41
N HIS A 275 12.26 -17.23 -2.96
CA HIS A 275 12.54 -16.35 -1.83
C HIS A 275 11.86 -16.79 -0.51
N ARG A 276 11.04 -17.85 -0.50
CA ARG A 276 10.28 -18.36 0.66
C ARG A 276 9.36 -17.30 1.27
N GLN A 277 8.85 -16.38 0.43
CA GLN A 277 7.96 -15.31 0.85
C GLN A 277 6.56 -15.51 0.27
N ALA A 278 5.58 -15.72 1.15
CA ALA A 278 4.18 -15.69 0.76
C ALA A 278 3.71 -14.23 0.67
N ILE A 279 3.47 -13.75 -0.55
CA ILE A 279 3.03 -12.38 -0.80
C ILE A 279 1.68 -12.35 -1.51
N GLU A 280 0.93 -11.26 -1.33
CA GLU A 280 -0.30 -11.00 -2.06
C GLU A 280 -0.02 -10.45 -3.48
N GLY A 281 -1.03 -10.49 -4.37
CA GLY A 281 -0.85 -10.03 -5.75
C GLY A 281 -0.40 -8.58 -5.87
N ALA A 282 -0.88 -7.70 -4.99
CA ALA A 282 -0.43 -6.31 -4.95
C ALA A 282 1.09 -6.20 -4.70
N ALA A 283 1.64 -6.96 -3.78
CA ALA A 283 3.09 -6.96 -3.54
C ALA A 283 3.89 -7.54 -4.72
N ALA A 284 3.29 -8.49 -5.44
CA ALA A 284 3.91 -9.12 -6.60
C ALA A 284 4.08 -8.17 -7.80
N LEU A 285 3.32 -7.07 -7.89
CA LEU A 285 3.49 -6.05 -8.94
C LEU A 285 4.92 -5.49 -8.98
N ALA A 286 5.44 -5.12 -7.81
CA ALA A 286 6.80 -4.57 -7.70
C ALA A 286 7.88 -5.61 -8.08
N LEU A 287 7.69 -6.86 -7.66
CA LEU A 287 8.62 -7.94 -8.00
C LEU A 287 8.57 -8.26 -9.50
N ALA A 288 7.38 -8.37 -10.10
CA ALA A 288 7.20 -8.62 -11.53
C ALA A 288 7.87 -7.54 -12.39
N ALA A 289 7.65 -6.25 -12.05
CA ALA A 289 8.29 -5.13 -12.73
C ALA A 289 9.83 -5.21 -12.67
N SER A 290 10.38 -5.55 -11.51
CA SER A 290 11.83 -5.70 -11.33
C SER A 290 12.37 -6.91 -12.08
N LEU A 291 11.64 -8.06 -12.10
CA LEU A 291 12.04 -9.26 -12.85
C LEU A 291 12.08 -9.03 -14.37
N ARG A 292 11.17 -8.23 -14.90
CA ARG A 292 11.11 -7.83 -16.31
C ARG A 292 12.33 -7.01 -16.75
N ARG A 293 12.99 -6.34 -15.78
CA ARG A 293 14.05 -5.39 -16.07
C ARG A 293 15.43 -6.07 -16.09
N HIS A 294 16.12 -5.94 -17.22
CA HIS A 294 17.43 -6.55 -17.49
C HIS A 294 18.53 -5.51 -17.73
N ASP A 295 18.46 -4.37 -17.03
CA ASP A 295 19.41 -3.26 -17.20
C ASP A 295 20.73 -3.42 -16.43
N GLY A 296 20.88 -4.52 -15.70
CA GLY A 296 22.08 -4.79 -14.88
C GLY A 296 22.13 -4.00 -13.58
N GLY A 297 21.18 -3.11 -13.33
CA GLY A 297 21.11 -2.26 -12.15
C GLY A 297 20.73 -3.01 -10.87
N ARG A 298 20.98 -2.36 -9.74
CA ARG A 298 20.58 -2.81 -8.40
C ARG A 298 19.18 -2.31 -8.10
N HIS A 299 18.25 -3.23 -7.86
CA HIS A 299 16.84 -2.94 -7.66
C HIS A 299 16.42 -3.13 -6.20
N LEU A 300 15.68 -2.18 -5.67
CA LEU A 300 15.00 -2.27 -4.39
C LEU A 300 13.51 -2.53 -4.64
N VAL A 301 13.01 -3.65 -4.14
CA VAL A 301 11.63 -4.11 -4.36
C VAL A 301 10.88 -4.11 -3.03
N VAL A 302 9.79 -3.35 -2.96
CA VAL A 302 8.94 -3.32 -1.76
C VAL A 302 7.85 -4.38 -1.87
N LEU A 303 7.95 -5.45 -1.08
CA LEU A 303 6.92 -6.47 -0.93
C LEU A 303 5.89 -6.01 0.10
N GLY A 304 4.93 -5.19 -0.35
CA GLY A 304 4.06 -4.37 0.49
C GLY A 304 3.07 -5.13 1.38
N GLY A 305 2.76 -6.40 1.08
CA GLY A 305 1.83 -7.20 1.88
C GLY A 305 1.89 -8.70 1.60
N GLY A 306 1.52 -9.49 2.63
CA GLY A 306 1.49 -10.95 2.60
C GLY A 306 0.12 -11.53 2.93
N ASN A 307 -0.95 -10.73 2.95
CA ASN A 307 -2.29 -11.15 3.33
C ASN A 307 -2.99 -11.93 2.20
N VAL A 308 -2.35 -12.97 1.69
CA VAL A 308 -2.85 -13.84 0.63
C VAL A 308 -3.64 -15.02 1.18
N GLY A 309 -4.73 -15.40 0.50
CA GLY A 309 -5.54 -16.57 0.86
C GLY A 309 -4.90 -17.89 0.41
N ALA A 310 -5.13 -18.96 1.18
CA ALA A 310 -4.61 -20.30 0.86
C ALA A 310 -5.09 -20.81 -0.51
N GLN A 311 -6.32 -20.46 -0.93
CA GLN A 311 -6.84 -20.82 -2.24
C GLN A 311 -6.02 -20.19 -3.37
N THR A 312 -5.69 -18.90 -3.26
CA THR A 312 -4.83 -18.21 -4.22
C THR A 312 -3.46 -18.86 -4.30
N LEU A 313 -2.83 -19.15 -3.14
CA LEU A 313 -1.55 -19.83 -3.10
C LEU A 313 -1.60 -21.22 -3.77
N ARG A 314 -2.64 -22.01 -3.52
CA ARG A 314 -2.82 -23.29 -4.20
C ARG A 314 -2.92 -23.10 -5.71
N ARG A 315 -3.72 -22.14 -6.18
CA ARG A 315 -3.91 -21.87 -7.61
C ARG A 315 -2.60 -21.51 -8.31
N ILE A 316 -1.80 -20.60 -7.76
CA ILE A 316 -0.53 -20.19 -8.37
C ILE A 316 0.54 -21.28 -8.34
N THR A 317 0.49 -22.23 -7.39
CA THR A 317 1.46 -23.32 -7.28
C THR A 317 1.08 -24.56 -8.05
N SER A 318 -0.22 -24.83 -8.29
CA SER A 318 -0.69 -26.02 -8.99
C SER A 318 -0.70 -25.89 -10.51
N SER A 319 -0.67 -24.70 -11.07
CA SER A 319 -0.63 -24.48 -12.52
C SER A 319 0.73 -24.91 -13.08
N ARG A 320 0.79 -26.17 -13.56
CA ARG A 320 1.94 -26.70 -14.34
C ARG A 320 1.98 -26.19 -15.78
N ARG A 321 0.96 -25.47 -16.25
CA ARG A 321 0.85 -24.89 -17.59
C ARG A 321 1.07 -23.39 -17.52
N GLY A 322 1.66 -22.86 -18.59
CA GLY A 322 1.90 -21.45 -18.74
C GLY A 322 0.61 -20.60 -18.64
N PRO A 323 0.75 -19.31 -18.76
CA PRO A 323 -0.19 -18.27 -18.28
C PRO A 323 -1.62 -18.28 -18.84
N ALA A 324 -1.97 -19.13 -19.80
CA ALA A 324 -3.20 -19.03 -20.59
C ALA A 324 -4.51 -19.46 -19.90
N GLU A 325 -4.47 -20.07 -18.69
CA GLU A 325 -5.68 -20.63 -18.05
C GLU A 325 -6.12 -19.94 -16.73
N LEU A 326 -5.60 -18.77 -16.44
CA LEU A 326 -5.93 -18.06 -15.18
C LEU A 326 -7.09 -17.05 -15.33
N GLY A 327 -7.76 -17.02 -16.46
CA GLY A 327 -8.67 -15.96 -16.87
C GLY A 327 -10.17 -16.15 -16.58
N ASP A 328 -10.67 -17.33 -16.22
CA ASP A 328 -12.12 -17.54 -15.99
C ASP A 328 -12.38 -18.32 -14.72
N GLY A 329 -12.91 -17.60 -13.71
CA GLY A 329 -13.41 -18.17 -12.45
C GLY A 329 -13.87 -17.10 -11.49
#